data_b947f208f52f15110c06adfdfe665700
#
_entry.id   b947f208f52f15110c06adfdfe665700
#
_cell.length_a   1.000
_cell.length_b   1.000
_cell.length_c   1.000
_cell.angle_alpha   90.00
_cell.angle_beta   90.00
_cell.angle_gamma   90.00
#
_symmetry.space_group_name_H-M   'P 1'
#
loop_
_entity.id
_entity.type
_entity.pdbx_description
1 polymer ?
#
loop_
_entity_poly.entity_id
_entity_poly.type
_entity_poly.pdbx_seq_one_letter_code
_entity_poly.pdbx_strand_id
1 'polypeptide(L)'
;VKKYLLLPSLLLIFLFIQPAANAAVKKRYSPCKISYPSDALVEWDCYRLKRNETLEKLFGDRWQDVARFNRIDRRHAWPGMTLKVPRQLDDIKDFTPLPAVLPAAEQDEKFILVNLTEQFLGAYEQGRLVFSFPIATGDSKFVTPTGEFRVTAFSRNHVSSLYKIEKTRIPYPMHYALRFFISRKEVAFWIHGRDLPGYPASHGCVGLYDEEMQKKYYRNPDEPELMAARTLYEWAIGTTPDDGGLTRLKEGPRVLIIGESPI
;
A
#
# COMPACT_ATOMS: atom_id res chain seq x y z
N VAL A 1 -22.09 -58.09 59.61
CA VAL A 1 -21.09 -57.98 58.50
C VAL A 1 -21.78 -57.26 57.33
N LYS A 2 -21.51 -55.93 57.14
CA LYS A 2 -22.05 -55.17 56.03
C LYS A 2 -21.03 -55.19 54.87
N LYS A 3 -21.45 -55.77 53.72
CA LYS A 3 -20.67 -55.75 52.48
C LYS A 3 -20.95 -54.42 51.75
N TYR A 4 -19.90 -53.59 51.58
CA TYR A 4 -19.97 -52.40 50.70
C TYR A 4 -19.63 -52.82 49.28
N LEU A 5 -20.60 -52.57 48.36
CA LEU A 5 -20.43 -52.76 46.91
C LEU A 5 -19.78 -51.51 46.36
N LEU A 6 -18.58 -51.61 45.86
CA LEU A 6 -17.87 -50.55 45.13
C LEU A 6 -18.33 -50.55 43.68
N LEU A 7 -19.03 -49.49 43.24
CA LEU A 7 -19.33 -49.22 41.84
C LEU A 7 -18.10 -48.52 41.22
N PRO A 8 -17.64 -48.97 40.05
CA PRO A 8 -16.60 -48.23 39.31
C PRO A 8 -17.20 -47.04 38.62
N SER A 9 -16.69 -45.82 38.95
CA SER A 9 -17.02 -44.57 38.22
C SER A 9 -16.38 -44.62 36.82
N LEU A 10 -17.20 -44.70 35.80
CA LEU A 10 -16.79 -44.58 34.41
C LEU A 10 -16.52 -43.10 34.08
N LEU A 11 -15.26 -42.75 33.97
CA LEU A 11 -14.83 -41.38 33.59
C LEU A 11 -14.97 -41.24 32.07
N LEU A 12 -16.06 -40.58 31.61
CA LEU A 12 -16.26 -40.22 30.20
C LEU A 12 -15.34 -39.07 29.85
N ILE A 13 -14.25 -39.34 29.17
CA ILE A 13 -13.38 -38.34 28.57
C ILE A 13 -14.06 -37.81 27.31
N PHE A 14 -14.67 -36.62 27.40
CA PHE A 14 -15.11 -35.87 26.24
C PHE A 14 -13.90 -35.26 25.53
N LEU A 15 -13.46 -35.91 24.46
CA LEU A 15 -12.54 -35.30 23.49
C LEU A 15 -13.26 -34.16 22.77
N PHE A 16 -13.05 -32.92 23.21
CA PHE A 16 -13.41 -31.74 22.42
C PHE A 16 -12.51 -31.68 21.19
N ILE A 17 -13.00 -32.19 20.06
CA ILE A 17 -12.43 -31.89 18.75
C ILE A 17 -12.73 -30.42 18.47
N GLN A 18 -11.79 -29.53 18.77
CA GLN A 18 -11.87 -28.16 18.31
C GLN A 18 -11.74 -28.16 16.78
N PRO A 19 -12.70 -27.56 16.04
CA PRO A 19 -12.53 -27.42 14.60
C PRO A 19 -11.29 -26.54 14.38
N ALA A 20 -10.33 -27.06 13.63
CA ALA A 20 -9.19 -26.29 13.18
C ALA A 20 -9.73 -25.04 12.48
N ALA A 21 -9.45 -23.86 13.05
CA ALA A 21 -9.77 -22.60 12.41
C ALA A 21 -9.08 -22.60 11.06
N ASN A 22 -9.84 -22.76 9.98
CA ASN A 22 -9.35 -22.58 8.62
C ASN A 22 -8.83 -21.15 8.52
N ALA A 23 -7.51 -20.98 8.62
CA ALA A 23 -6.85 -19.75 8.29
C ALA A 23 -7.20 -19.46 6.82
N ALA A 24 -8.06 -18.47 6.59
CA ALA A 24 -8.45 -18.08 5.24
C ALA A 24 -7.16 -17.79 4.46
N VAL A 25 -6.90 -18.58 3.42
CA VAL A 25 -5.74 -18.40 2.55
C VAL A 25 -5.89 -17.01 1.93
N LYS A 26 -5.02 -16.11 2.33
CA LYS A 26 -5.02 -14.73 1.83
C LYS A 26 -4.82 -14.79 0.32
N LYS A 27 -5.85 -14.44 -0.46
CA LYS A 27 -5.80 -14.52 -1.92
C LYS A 27 -4.70 -13.59 -2.41
N ARG A 28 -3.67 -14.17 -3.02
CA ARG A 28 -2.56 -13.43 -3.61
C ARG A 28 -2.90 -13.18 -5.08
N TYR A 29 -2.91 -11.90 -5.45
CA TYR A 29 -3.05 -11.49 -6.83
C TYR A 29 -1.66 -11.31 -7.45
N SER A 30 -1.59 -11.28 -8.76
CA SER A 30 -0.40 -10.82 -9.48
C SER A 30 -0.78 -9.66 -10.40
N PRO A 31 0.15 -8.76 -10.72
CA PRO A 31 -0.13 -7.60 -11.58
C PRO A 31 -0.86 -7.95 -12.89
N CYS A 32 -0.49 -9.05 -13.56
CA CYS A 32 -1.16 -9.50 -14.79
C CYS A 32 -2.65 -9.85 -14.63
N LYS A 33 -3.12 -10.08 -13.40
CA LYS A 33 -4.54 -10.45 -13.13
C LYS A 33 -5.39 -9.26 -12.72
N ILE A 34 -4.78 -8.09 -12.55
CA ILE A 34 -5.46 -6.84 -12.25
C ILE A 34 -5.42 -5.98 -13.49
N SER A 35 -6.58 -5.52 -13.96
CA SER A 35 -6.68 -4.62 -15.11
C SER A 35 -6.87 -3.19 -14.62
N TYR A 36 -6.09 -2.28 -15.17
CA TYR A 36 -6.22 -0.84 -14.96
C TYR A 36 -6.57 -0.19 -16.30
N PRO A 37 -7.41 0.87 -16.34
CA PRO A 37 -7.75 1.53 -17.61
C PRO A 37 -6.52 1.96 -18.42
N SER A 38 -5.49 2.46 -17.75
CA SER A 38 -4.24 2.88 -18.39
C SER A 38 -3.39 1.75 -18.97
N ASP A 39 -3.65 0.50 -18.65
CA ASP A 39 -2.97 -0.64 -19.27
C ASP A 39 -3.25 -0.73 -20.78
N ALA A 40 -4.39 -0.19 -21.23
CA ALA A 40 -4.75 -0.17 -22.65
C ALA A 40 -3.92 0.82 -23.48
N LEU A 41 -3.15 1.69 -22.84
CA LEU A 41 -2.27 2.65 -23.51
C LEU A 41 -0.92 2.06 -23.89
N VAL A 42 -0.60 0.84 -23.42
CA VAL A 42 0.70 0.19 -23.58
C VAL A 42 0.50 -1.25 -24.08
N GLU A 43 1.24 -1.66 -25.09
CA GLU A 43 1.31 -3.08 -25.49
C GLU A 43 2.25 -3.84 -24.53
N TRP A 44 1.71 -4.85 -23.85
CA TRP A 44 2.46 -5.64 -22.87
C TRP A 44 2.10 -7.12 -22.91
N ASP A 45 3.02 -7.94 -22.44
CA ASP A 45 2.84 -9.37 -22.26
C ASP A 45 3.02 -9.75 -20.79
N CYS A 46 2.40 -10.86 -20.36
CA CYS A 46 2.63 -11.41 -19.02
C CYS A 46 3.93 -12.18 -18.98
N TYR A 47 4.84 -11.77 -18.10
CA TYR A 47 6.08 -12.48 -17.84
C TYR A 47 6.09 -13.07 -16.43
N ARG A 48 6.39 -14.36 -16.30
CA ARG A 48 6.51 -15.02 -14.99
C ARG A 48 7.96 -15.03 -14.54
N LEU A 49 8.24 -14.35 -13.42
CA LEU A 49 9.57 -14.30 -12.82
C LEU A 49 10.06 -15.71 -12.48
N LYS A 50 11.27 -16.04 -12.91
CA LYS A 50 11.96 -17.30 -12.62
C LYS A 50 12.83 -17.19 -11.37
N ARG A 51 13.37 -18.30 -10.93
CA ARG A 51 14.33 -18.33 -9.81
C ARG A 51 15.59 -17.52 -10.17
N ASN A 52 16.07 -16.70 -9.22
CA ASN A 52 17.24 -15.81 -9.36
C ASN A 52 17.06 -14.63 -10.34
N GLU A 53 15.86 -14.39 -10.85
CA GLU A 53 15.53 -13.17 -11.57
C GLU A 53 15.07 -12.09 -10.59
N THR A 54 15.49 -10.86 -10.82
CA THR A 54 15.03 -9.64 -10.14
C THR A 54 14.67 -8.60 -11.19
N LEU A 55 13.98 -7.55 -10.80
CA LEU A 55 13.62 -6.46 -11.71
C LEU A 55 14.89 -5.82 -12.32
N GLU A 56 15.90 -5.56 -11.48
CA GLU A 56 17.15 -4.94 -11.89
C GLU A 56 17.92 -5.81 -12.92
N LYS A 57 17.97 -7.13 -12.68
CA LYS A 57 18.64 -8.07 -13.61
C LYS A 57 17.96 -8.17 -14.96
N LEU A 58 16.63 -8.07 -14.98
CA LEU A 58 15.84 -8.23 -16.20
C LEU A 58 15.75 -6.94 -17.02
N PHE A 59 15.67 -5.79 -16.35
CA PHE A 59 15.31 -4.53 -17.00
C PHE A 59 16.40 -3.45 -16.89
N GLY A 60 17.53 -3.74 -16.22
CA GLY A 60 18.64 -2.78 -16.04
C GLY A 60 18.13 -1.46 -15.46
N ASP A 61 18.55 -0.34 -16.01
CA ASP A 61 18.18 1.01 -15.57
C ASP A 61 16.68 1.33 -15.69
N ARG A 62 15.90 0.48 -16.37
CA ARG A 62 14.46 0.66 -16.57
C ARG A 62 13.60 -0.13 -15.56
N TRP A 63 14.22 -0.77 -14.57
CA TRP A 63 13.51 -1.60 -13.60
C TRP A 63 12.46 -0.82 -12.78
N GLN A 64 12.75 0.44 -12.46
CA GLN A 64 11.82 1.30 -11.72
C GLN A 64 10.56 1.62 -12.53
N ASP A 65 10.69 1.83 -13.84
CA ASP A 65 9.55 2.03 -14.74
C ASP A 65 8.65 0.78 -14.76
N VAL A 66 9.25 -0.42 -14.82
CA VAL A 66 8.51 -1.68 -14.79
C VAL A 66 7.85 -1.90 -13.43
N ALA A 67 8.53 -1.61 -12.32
CA ALA A 67 7.96 -1.65 -10.98
C ALA A 67 6.76 -0.70 -10.86
N ARG A 68 6.91 0.53 -11.35
CA ARG A 68 5.89 1.57 -11.38
C ARG A 68 4.66 1.16 -12.21
N PHE A 69 4.87 0.65 -13.43
CA PHE A 69 3.80 0.18 -14.31
C PHE A 69 3.00 -0.96 -13.67
N ASN A 70 3.67 -1.83 -12.90
CA ASN A 70 3.04 -2.94 -12.18
C ASN A 70 2.55 -2.58 -10.77
N ARG A 71 2.72 -1.35 -10.27
CA ARG A 71 2.39 -0.91 -8.90
C ARG A 71 3.00 -1.85 -7.84
N ILE A 72 4.21 -2.37 -8.10
CA ILE A 72 4.86 -3.41 -7.29
C ILE A 72 6.21 -2.93 -6.75
N ASP A 73 6.55 -3.29 -5.53
CA ASP A 73 7.89 -3.09 -4.99
C ASP A 73 8.81 -4.29 -5.25
N ARG A 74 10.13 -4.10 -5.08
CA ARG A 74 11.12 -5.16 -5.32
C ARG A 74 10.90 -6.40 -4.44
N ARG A 75 10.48 -6.20 -3.21
CA ARG A 75 10.24 -7.29 -2.26
C ARG A 75 9.09 -8.21 -2.69
N HIS A 76 8.13 -7.69 -3.43
CA HIS A 76 6.99 -8.46 -3.94
C HIS A 76 7.20 -9.00 -5.36
N ALA A 77 8.27 -8.63 -6.03
CA ALA A 77 8.68 -9.20 -7.32
C ALA A 77 9.49 -10.50 -7.09
N TRP A 78 8.86 -11.54 -6.52
CA TRP A 78 9.53 -12.81 -6.24
C TRP A 78 9.32 -13.85 -7.34
N PRO A 79 10.13 -14.93 -7.38
CA PRO A 79 9.95 -16.04 -8.33
C PRO A 79 8.54 -16.61 -8.32
N GLY A 80 7.93 -16.69 -9.50
CA GLY A 80 6.55 -17.13 -9.70
C GLY A 80 5.52 -15.99 -9.80
N MET A 81 5.86 -14.74 -9.42
CA MET A 81 5.04 -13.57 -9.69
C MET A 81 4.94 -13.33 -11.20
N THR A 82 3.76 -12.92 -11.69
CA THR A 82 3.58 -12.54 -13.10
C THR A 82 3.45 -11.04 -13.21
N LEU A 83 4.30 -10.44 -14.03
CA LEU A 83 4.38 -9.00 -14.29
C LEU A 83 3.87 -8.68 -15.69
N LYS A 84 3.28 -7.51 -15.86
CA LYS A 84 3.04 -6.88 -17.14
C LYS A 84 4.36 -6.30 -17.63
N VAL A 85 4.91 -6.84 -18.71
CA VAL A 85 6.15 -6.37 -19.31
C VAL A 85 5.80 -5.72 -20.64
N PRO A 86 6.02 -4.39 -20.78
CA PRO A 86 5.83 -3.70 -22.04
C PRO A 86 6.69 -4.30 -23.16
N ARG A 87 6.14 -4.36 -24.37
CA ARG A 87 6.92 -4.79 -25.54
C ARG A 87 8.03 -3.80 -25.89
N GLN A 88 7.79 -2.51 -25.61
CA GLN A 88 8.77 -1.44 -25.69
C GLN A 88 8.88 -0.78 -24.34
N LEU A 89 10.05 -0.85 -23.68
CA LEU A 89 10.24 -0.24 -22.36
C LEU A 89 10.09 1.29 -22.39
N ASP A 90 10.29 1.91 -23.53
CA ASP A 90 10.15 3.37 -23.68
C ASP A 90 8.69 3.84 -23.55
N ASP A 91 7.72 2.97 -23.82
CA ASP A 91 6.28 3.29 -23.67
C ASP A 91 5.89 3.56 -22.22
N ILE A 92 6.69 3.11 -21.26
CA ILE A 92 6.43 3.30 -19.83
C ILE A 92 7.46 4.20 -19.14
N LYS A 93 8.29 4.90 -19.90
CA LYS A 93 9.17 5.90 -19.31
C LYS A 93 8.34 6.97 -18.59
N ASP A 94 8.63 7.20 -17.31
CA ASP A 94 7.90 8.15 -16.47
C ASP A 94 6.37 7.95 -16.49
N PHE A 95 5.92 6.71 -16.68
CA PHE A 95 4.51 6.36 -16.85
C PHE A 95 3.65 6.94 -15.73
N THR A 96 2.58 7.65 -16.10
CA THR A 96 1.54 8.10 -15.20
C THR A 96 0.17 8.11 -15.90
N PRO A 97 -0.89 7.56 -15.27
CA PRO A 97 -2.26 7.65 -15.77
C PRO A 97 -2.95 8.95 -15.38
N LEU A 98 -2.25 9.85 -14.69
CA LEU A 98 -2.82 11.08 -14.16
C LEU A 98 -2.58 12.26 -15.12
N PRO A 99 -3.49 13.25 -15.17
CA PRO A 99 -3.32 14.40 -16.04
C PRO A 99 -2.15 15.28 -15.60
N ALA A 100 -1.38 15.80 -16.53
CA ALA A 100 -0.29 16.74 -16.27
C ALA A 100 -0.80 18.08 -15.70
N VAL A 101 -2.05 18.46 -16.04
CA VAL A 101 -2.74 19.66 -15.54
C VAL A 101 -4.10 19.25 -14.99
N LEU A 102 -4.39 19.67 -13.76
CA LEU A 102 -5.65 19.43 -13.08
C LEU A 102 -6.34 20.77 -12.75
N PRO A 103 -7.30 21.24 -13.58
CA PRO A 103 -7.96 22.54 -13.38
C PRO A 103 -8.60 22.70 -12.00
N ALA A 104 -9.15 21.63 -11.43
CA ALA A 104 -9.77 21.63 -10.10
C ALA A 104 -8.79 21.96 -8.96
N ALA A 105 -7.48 21.94 -9.22
CA ALA A 105 -6.41 22.23 -8.25
C ALA A 105 -5.65 23.54 -8.55
N GLU A 106 -6.07 24.36 -9.53
CA GLU A 106 -5.35 25.58 -9.93
C GLU A 106 -5.20 26.61 -8.81
N GLN A 107 -6.17 26.66 -7.89
CA GLN A 107 -6.17 27.60 -6.76
C GLN A 107 -5.47 27.05 -5.52
N ASP A 108 -5.03 25.78 -5.56
CA ASP A 108 -4.37 25.15 -4.43
C ASP A 108 -2.84 25.26 -4.59
N GLU A 109 -2.16 25.77 -3.56
CA GLU A 109 -0.70 25.71 -3.51
C GLU A 109 -0.21 24.26 -3.60
N LYS A 110 -0.88 23.36 -2.88
CA LYS A 110 -0.61 21.92 -2.87
C LYS A 110 -1.91 21.11 -2.86
N PHE A 111 -2.00 20.17 -3.77
CA PHE A 111 -3.18 19.32 -3.92
C PHE A 111 -2.76 17.87 -4.17
N ILE A 112 -3.46 16.92 -3.57
CA ILE A 112 -3.24 15.48 -3.76
C ILE A 112 -4.45 14.86 -4.43
N LEU A 113 -4.25 14.24 -5.59
CA LEU A 113 -5.24 13.39 -6.25
C LEU A 113 -4.92 11.92 -6.02
N VAL A 114 -5.86 11.16 -5.49
CA VAL A 114 -5.78 9.70 -5.37
C VAL A 114 -6.80 9.08 -6.31
N ASN A 115 -6.34 8.32 -7.30
CA ASN A 115 -7.19 7.57 -8.22
C ASN A 115 -7.16 6.08 -7.85
N LEU A 116 -8.25 5.60 -7.23
CA LEU A 116 -8.37 4.21 -6.77
C LEU A 116 -8.44 3.23 -7.94
N THR A 117 -9.08 3.64 -9.05
CA THR A 117 -9.22 2.78 -10.24
C THR A 117 -7.88 2.53 -10.92
N GLU A 118 -7.01 3.53 -10.94
CA GLU A 118 -5.67 3.43 -11.52
C GLU A 118 -4.61 2.97 -10.52
N GLN A 119 -4.91 3.00 -9.20
CA GLN A 119 -3.94 2.80 -8.14
C GLN A 119 -2.72 3.71 -8.29
N PHE A 120 -3.01 5.02 -8.45
CA PHE A 120 -2.02 6.08 -8.56
C PHE A 120 -2.40 7.29 -7.72
N LEU A 121 -1.38 7.98 -7.21
CA LEU A 121 -1.48 9.26 -6.50
C LEU A 121 -0.66 10.31 -7.23
N GLY A 122 -1.24 11.48 -7.45
CA GLY A 122 -0.57 12.68 -7.98
C GLY A 122 -0.50 13.77 -6.94
N ALA A 123 0.65 14.42 -6.85
CA ALA A 123 0.84 15.67 -6.13
C ALA A 123 0.91 16.82 -7.13
N TYR A 124 0.13 17.86 -6.89
CA TYR A 124 -0.02 19.01 -7.78
C TYR A 124 0.32 20.30 -7.04
N GLU A 125 0.98 21.22 -7.75
CA GLU A 125 1.18 22.60 -7.33
C GLU A 125 0.48 23.52 -8.35
N GLN A 126 -0.48 24.33 -7.86
CA GLN A 126 -1.27 25.21 -8.72
C GLN A 126 -1.80 24.51 -9.98
N GLY A 127 -2.35 23.31 -9.78
CA GLY A 127 -2.91 22.48 -10.83
C GLY A 127 -1.90 21.73 -11.71
N ARG A 128 -0.59 21.89 -11.53
CA ARG A 128 0.45 21.20 -12.29
C ARG A 128 0.94 19.96 -11.55
N LEU A 129 1.03 18.84 -12.22
CA LEU A 129 1.55 17.60 -11.66
C LEU A 129 3.06 17.75 -11.39
N VAL A 130 3.46 17.62 -10.12
CA VAL A 130 4.88 17.65 -9.70
C VAL A 130 5.41 16.28 -9.33
N PHE A 131 4.56 15.42 -8.76
CA PHE A 131 4.89 14.02 -8.50
C PHE A 131 3.73 13.11 -8.86
N SER A 132 4.06 11.91 -9.31
CA SER A 132 3.08 10.85 -9.53
C SER A 132 3.66 9.53 -9.04
N PHE A 133 2.89 8.78 -8.24
CA PHE A 133 3.36 7.55 -7.60
C PHE A 133 2.32 6.44 -7.73
N PRO A 134 2.73 5.18 -7.98
CA PRO A 134 1.86 4.05 -7.78
C PRO A 134 1.56 3.88 -6.29
N ILE A 135 0.37 3.36 -6.00
CA ILE A 135 -0.12 3.17 -4.63
C ILE A 135 -0.69 1.78 -4.42
N ALA A 136 -0.92 1.41 -3.16
CA ALA A 136 -1.76 0.30 -2.77
C ALA A 136 -2.82 0.78 -1.78
N THR A 137 -4.09 0.74 -2.18
CA THR A 137 -5.24 1.18 -1.37
C THR A 137 -5.99 -0.02 -0.78
N GLY A 138 -7.11 0.23 -0.13
CA GLY A 138 -8.01 -0.81 0.32
C GLY A 138 -8.66 -1.56 -0.84
N ASP A 139 -9.03 -2.82 -0.59
CA ASP A 139 -9.85 -3.65 -1.48
C ASP A 139 -11.35 -3.44 -1.21
N SER A 140 -12.21 -4.23 -1.86
CA SER A 140 -13.66 -4.18 -1.67
C SER A 140 -14.15 -4.47 -0.26
N LYS A 141 -13.33 -5.09 0.61
CA LYS A 141 -13.66 -5.37 2.03
C LYS A 141 -13.23 -4.26 2.97
N PHE A 142 -12.16 -3.55 2.62
CA PHE A 142 -11.54 -2.50 3.41
C PHE A 142 -11.43 -1.22 2.57
N VAL A 143 -12.57 -0.68 2.20
CA VAL A 143 -12.68 0.42 1.25
C VAL A 143 -11.93 1.66 1.71
N THR A 144 -11.12 2.24 0.83
CA THR A 144 -10.59 3.58 1.00
C THR A 144 -11.71 4.58 0.75
N PRO A 145 -12.01 5.51 1.68
CA PRO A 145 -13.08 6.47 1.50
C PRO A 145 -12.81 7.41 0.33
N THR A 146 -13.81 7.62 -0.51
CA THR A 146 -13.78 8.58 -1.63
C THR A 146 -14.37 9.93 -1.22
N GLY A 147 -14.02 10.99 -1.93
CA GLY A 147 -14.50 12.35 -1.71
C GLY A 147 -13.38 13.35 -1.50
N GLU A 148 -13.73 14.51 -0.96
CA GLU A 148 -12.82 15.60 -0.67
C GLU A 148 -12.41 15.59 0.80
N PHE A 149 -11.11 15.67 1.03
CA PHE A 149 -10.49 15.67 2.35
C PHE A 149 -9.38 16.73 2.40
N ARG A 150 -8.70 16.79 3.55
CA ARG A 150 -7.51 17.61 3.74
C ARG A 150 -6.54 16.88 4.66
N VAL A 151 -5.24 17.05 4.43
CA VAL A 151 -4.24 16.59 5.39
C VAL A 151 -4.38 17.39 6.68
N THR A 152 -4.71 16.74 7.79
CA THR A 152 -4.99 17.36 9.09
C THR A 152 -3.92 17.13 10.14
N ALA A 153 -3.05 16.15 9.89
CA ALA A 153 -1.91 15.86 10.75
C ALA A 153 -0.87 15.04 9.99
N PHE A 154 0.35 15.03 10.50
CA PHE A 154 1.44 14.21 10.00
C PHE A 154 2.24 13.59 11.15
N SER A 155 2.97 12.50 10.84
CA SER A 155 3.93 11.89 11.77
C SER A 155 4.94 11.07 10.96
N ARG A 156 6.23 11.38 11.11
CA ARG A 156 7.32 10.67 10.41
C ARG A 156 7.42 9.21 10.85
N ASN A 157 7.27 8.96 12.15
CA ASN A 157 7.50 7.65 12.76
C ASN A 157 6.21 6.96 13.18
N HIS A 158 5.09 7.23 12.48
CA HIS A 158 3.79 6.65 12.84
C HIS A 158 3.82 5.12 12.78
N VAL A 159 3.08 4.50 13.68
CA VAL A 159 2.85 3.05 13.71
C VAL A 159 1.37 2.76 13.90
N SER A 160 0.92 1.65 13.37
CA SER A 160 -0.49 1.23 13.52
C SER A 160 -0.79 0.83 14.95
N SER A 161 -1.88 1.35 15.51
CA SER A 161 -2.45 0.88 16.77
C SER A 161 -3.26 -0.42 16.62
N LEU A 162 -3.67 -0.76 15.39
CA LEU A 162 -4.56 -1.89 15.09
C LEU A 162 -3.84 -3.10 14.51
N TYR A 163 -2.81 -2.88 13.71
CA TYR A 163 -2.14 -3.93 12.93
C TYR A 163 -0.70 -4.13 13.37
N LYS A 164 -0.20 -5.34 13.15
CA LYS A 164 1.18 -5.75 13.43
C LYS A 164 1.81 -6.32 12.16
N ILE A 165 3.14 -6.32 12.12
CA ILE A 165 3.88 -7.08 11.12
C ILE A 165 3.52 -8.56 11.29
N GLU A 166 3.16 -9.22 10.19
CA GLU A 166 2.68 -10.61 10.17
C GLU A 166 3.66 -11.53 10.95
N LYS A 167 3.10 -12.38 11.82
CA LYS A 167 3.83 -13.31 12.69
C LYS A 167 4.77 -12.67 13.71
N THR A 168 4.60 -11.37 13.98
CA THR A 168 5.39 -10.66 15.01
C THR A 168 4.49 -9.96 16.02
N ARG A 169 5.10 -9.38 17.07
CA ARG A 169 4.41 -8.47 18.00
C ARG A 169 4.65 -6.99 17.68
N ILE A 170 5.44 -6.70 16.64
CA ILE A 170 5.84 -5.36 16.24
C ILE A 170 4.64 -4.65 15.60
N PRO A 171 4.21 -3.45 16.07
CA PRO A 171 3.22 -2.65 15.39
C PRO A 171 3.61 -2.41 13.93
N TYR A 172 2.64 -2.46 13.01
CA TYR A 172 2.93 -2.22 11.59
C TYR A 172 3.43 -0.78 11.39
N PRO A 173 4.62 -0.59 10.79
CA PRO A 173 5.16 0.73 10.55
C PRO A 173 4.35 1.45 9.47
N MET A 174 4.07 2.72 9.72
CA MET A 174 3.35 3.62 8.84
C MET A 174 4.14 4.93 8.74
N HIS A 175 5.40 4.82 8.31
CA HIS A 175 6.30 5.96 8.25
C HIS A 175 5.80 7.02 7.26
N TYR A 176 6.22 8.25 7.45
CA TYR A 176 5.88 9.38 6.58
C TYR A 176 4.35 9.55 6.42
N ALA A 177 3.64 9.45 7.54
CA ALA A 177 2.18 9.39 7.57
C ALA A 177 1.54 10.78 7.50
N LEU A 178 0.59 10.94 6.56
CA LEU A 178 -0.25 12.12 6.37
C LEU A 178 -1.70 11.72 6.63
N ARG A 179 -2.32 12.22 7.70
CA ARG A 179 -3.71 11.89 8.04
C ARG A 179 -4.67 12.75 7.26
N PHE A 180 -5.54 12.13 6.48
CA PHE A 180 -6.53 12.85 5.68
C PHE A 180 -7.98 12.70 6.20
N PHE A 181 -8.28 11.64 6.95
CA PHE A 181 -9.65 11.39 7.40
C PHE A 181 -9.69 10.65 8.75
N ILE A 182 -10.72 10.93 9.55
CA ILE A 182 -11.10 10.14 10.72
C ILE A 182 -12.57 9.78 10.56
N SER A 183 -12.88 8.50 10.58
CA SER A 183 -14.26 8.01 10.44
C SER A 183 -15.09 8.29 11.70
N ARG A 184 -16.42 8.13 11.61
CA ARG A 184 -17.34 8.21 12.78
C ARG A 184 -17.04 7.17 13.87
N LYS A 185 -16.30 6.09 13.52
CA LYS A 185 -15.84 5.06 14.47
C LYS A 185 -14.43 5.34 14.99
N GLU A 186 -13.96 6.58 14.87
CA GLU A 186 -12.63 7.04 15.31
C GLU A 186 -11.43 6.30 14.63
N VAL A 187 -11.68 5.65 13.50
CA VAL A 187 -10.61 5.05 12.69
C VAL A 187 -9.98 6.14 11.83
N ALA A 188 -8.68 6.33 11.98
CA ALA A 188 -7.90 7.28 11.18
C ALA A 188 -7.39 6.65 9.89
N PHE A 189 -7.53 7.39 8.78
CA PHE A 189 -7.03 7.02 7.45
C PHE A 189 -5.86 7.90 7.07
N TRP A 190 -4.82 7.26 6.52
CA TRP A 190 -3.53 7.87 6.27
C TRP A 190 -3.03 7.58 4.88
N ILE A 191 -2.25 8.51 4.33
CA ILE A 191 -1.31 8.25 3.25
C ILE A 191 0.03 7.99 3.92
N HIS A 192 0.70 6.86 3.66
CA HIS A 192 1.92 6.49 4.40
C HIS A 192 2.78 5.46 3.65
N GLY A 193 4.01 5.28 4.10
CA GLY A 193 4.91 4.24 3.60
C GLY A 193 4.40 2.83 3.90
N ARG A 194 4.44 1.96 2.90
CA ARG A 194 4.08 0.55 3.02
C ARG A 194 4.62 -0.31 1.87
N ASP A 195 4.31 -1.59 1.95
CA ASP A 195 4.50 -2.55 0.86
C ASP A 195 3.51 -2.31 -0.29
N LEU A 196 4.01 -2.42 -1.54
CA LEU A 196 3.19 -2.39 -2.75
C LEU A 196 3.24 -3.76 -3.45
N PRO A 197 2.25 -4.62 -3.27
CA PRO A 197 2.28 -5.98 -3.82
C PRO A 197 1.79 -6.07 -5.27
N GLY A 198 1.49 -4.95 -5.95
CA GLY A 198 0.97 -4.91 -7.31
C GLY A 198 -0.55 -4.95 -7.40
N TYR A 199 -1.23 -4.79 -6.27
CA TYR A 199 -2.70 -4.77 -6.18
C TYR A 199 -3.16 -4.05 -4.90
N PRO A 200 -4.43 -3.60 -4.81
CA PRO A 200 -5.00 -3.07 -3.57
C PRO A 200 -4.92 -4.10 -2.44
N ALA A 201 -4.26 -3.74 -1.34
CA ALA A 201 -3.98 -4.69 -0.24
C ALA A 201 -3.98 -4.02 1.14
N SER A 202 -4.46 -2.78 1.26
CA SER A 202 -4.52 -2.09 2.55
C SER A 202 -5.86 -2.33 3.26
N HIS A 203 -5.96 -1.82 4.48
CA HIS A 203 -7.20 -1.77 5.24
C HIS A 203 -7.86 -0.37 5.16
N GLY A 204 -7.72 0.29 3.99
CA GLY A 204 -8.33 1.57 3.67
C GLY A 204 -7.35 2.76 3.63
N CYS A 205 -6.15 2.64 4.16
CA CYS A 205 -5.10 3.63 3.98
C CYS A 205 -4.55 3.63 2.54
N VAL A 206 -3.89 4.71 2.15
CA VAL A 206 -3.20 4.86 0.86
C VAL A 206 -1.71 4.61 1.10
N GLY A 207 -1.19 3.55 0.53
CA GLY A 207 0.20 3.14 0.71
C GLY A 207 1.09 3.54 -0.44
N LEU A 208 2.29 4.02 -0.14
CA LEU A 208 3.34 4.43 -1.06
C LEU A 208 4.61 3.62 -0.82
N TYR A 209 5.50 3.55 -1.80
CA TYR A 209 6.82 2.94 -1.63
C TYR A 209 7.56 3.51 -0.43
N ASP A 210 8.12 2.61 0.39
CA ASP A 210 9.01 2.92 1.52
C ASP A 210 10.01 1.77 1.70
N GLU A 211 11.06 1.77 0.88
CA GLU A 211 12.08 0.73 0.94
C GLU A 211 13.00 0.86 2.16
N GLU A 212 13.11 2.03 2.79
CA GLU A 212 13.80 2.16 4.09
C GLU A 212 13.07 1.34 5.16
N MET A 213 11.76 1.42 5.20
CA MET A 213 10.94 0.59 6.07
C MET A 213 11.13 -0.90 5.75
N GLN A 214 11.11 -1.27 4.46
CA GLN A 214 11.29 -2.65 4.04
C GLN A 214 12.68 -3.19 4.41
N LYS A 215 13.75 -2.42 4.18
CA LYS A 215 15.11 -2.75 4.66
C LYS A 215 15.16 -2.98 6.15
N LYS A 216 14.59 -2.06 6.92
CA LYS A 216 14.60 -2.10 8.39
C LYS A 216 13.91 -3.34 8.97
N TYR A 217 12.73 -3.68 8.47
CA TYR A 217 11.87 -4.71 9.05
C TYR A 217 11.93 -6.07 8.33
N TYR A 218 12.30 -6.08 7.07
CA TYR A 218 12.32 -7.29 6.23
C TYR A 218 13.70 -7.60 5.64
N ARG A 219 14.68 -6.70 5.82
CA ARG A 219 16.05 -6.82 5.29
C ARG A 219 16.08 -6.97 3.75
N ASN A 220 15.18 -6.31 3.07
CA ASN A 220 15.06 -6.30 1.62
C ASN A 220 14.29 -5.03 1.17
N PRO A 221 14.83 -4.22 0.23
CA PRO A 221 16.13 -4.38 -0.44
C PRO A 221 17.33 -3.96 0.42
N ASP A 222 18.53 -4.33 0.01
CA ASP A 222 19.78 -3.92 0.68
C ASP A 222 20.04 -2.41 0.52
N GLU A 223 19.75 -1.88 -0.66
CA GLU A 223 19.88 -0.45 -0.98
C GLU A 223 18.49 0.11 -1.35
N PRO A 224 17.86 0.91 -0.48
CA PRO A 224 16.57 1.56 -0.73
C PRO A 224 16.67 2.62 -1.83
N GLU A 225 15.77 2.56 -2.80
CA GLU A 225 15.65 3.53 -3.90
C GLU A 225 14.21 4.07 -4.05
N LEU A 226 13.21 3.23 -3.81
CA LEU A 226 11.80 3.62 -3.96
C LEU A 226 11.28 4.26 -2.67
N MET A 227 11.31 5.59 -2.61
CA MET A 227 11.04 6.40 -1.41
C MET A 227 9.86 7.37 -1.59
N ALA A 228 8.83 6.97 -2.35
CA ALA A 228 7.69 7.82 -2.66
C ALA A 228 6.97 8.39 -1.43
N ALA A 229 6.87 7.62 -0.35
CA ALA A 229 6.24 8.07 0.89
C ALA A 229 7.00 9.24 1.51
N ARG A 230 8.32 9.15 1.58
CA ARG A 230 9.18 10.23 2.08
C ARG A 230 9.08 11.48 1.20
N THR A 231 9.19 11.31 -0.11
CA THR A 231 9.10 12.43 -1.07
C THR A 231 7.78 13.19 -0.94
N LEU A 232 6.64 12.45 -0.92
CA LEU A 232 5.33 13.07 -0.75
C LEU A 232 5.19 13.75 0.60
N TYR A 233 5.67 13.12 1.67
CA TYR A 233 5.60 13.65 3.02
C TYR A 233 6.36 14.96 3.16
N GLU A 234 7.64 14.98 2.75
CA GLU A 234 8.50 16.18 2.80
C GLU A 234 7.90 17.33 1.97
N TRP A 235 7.39 17.01 0.78
CA TRP A 235 6.67 17.99 -0.03
C TRP A 235 5.41 18.52 0.67
N ALA A 236 4.59 17.63 1.26
CA ALA A 236 3.31 18.02 1.86
C ALA A 236 3.48 18.93 3.08
N ILE A 237 4.44 18.62 3.97
CA ILE A 237 4.67 19.40 5.19
C ILE A 237 5.49 20.66 4.96
N GLY A 238 6.30 20.73 3.87
CA GLY A 238 7.18 21.83 3.54
C GLY A 238 8.16 22.14 4.68
N THR A 239 8.15 23.40 5.15
CA THR A 239 9.02 23.87 6.25
C THR A 239 8.43 23.67 7.64
N THR A 240 7.27 22.98 7.77
CA THR A 240 6.65 22.73 9.09
C THR A 240 7.60 21.91 9.95
N PRO A 241 7.91 22.34 11.20
CA PRO A 241 8.77 21.59 12.10
C PRO A 241 8.25 20.16 12.34
N ASP A 242 9.15 19.19 12.26
CA ASP A 242 8.84 17.77 12.40
C ASP A 242 9.81 17.10 13.38
N ASP A 243 9.33 16.79 14.57
CA ASP A 243 10.04 16.06 15.62
C ASP A 243 9.89 14.54 15.52
N GLY A 244 9.20 14.07 14.46
CA GLY A 244 8.88 12.65 14.23
C GLY A 244 7.61 12.17 14.93
N GLY A 245 7.03 12.95 15.82
CA GLY A 245 5.77 12.68 16.52
C GLY A 245 4.54 13.06 15.70
N LEU A 246 3.38 13.04 16.36
CA LEU A 246 2.12 13.46 15.75
C LEU A 246 1.95 14.98 15.83
N THR A 247 2.04 15.65 14.70
CA THR A 247 1.82 17.11 14.57
C THR A 247 0.54 17.38 13.80
N ARG A 248 -0.29 18.30 14.30
CA ARG A 248 -1.52 18.74 13.63
C ARG A 248 -1.20 19.90 12.67
N LEU A 249 -1.84 19.86 11.50
CA LEU A 249 -1.81 20.96 10.53
C LEU A 249 -3.11 21.76 10.63
N LYS A 250 -3.00 23.08 10.61
CA LYS A 250 -4.17 23.97 10.48
C LYS A 250 -4.70 23.92 9.05
N GLU A 251 -3.80 24.02 8.08
CA GLU A 251 -4.07 24.01 6.64
C GLU A 251 -3.03 23.13 5.94
N GLY A 252 -3.36 21.86 5.73
CA GLY A 252 -2.55 20.96 4.92
C GLY A 252 -3.09 20.88 3.49
N PRO A 253 -2.43 20.17 2.58
CA PRO A 253 -2.89 19.94 1.22
C PRO A 253 -4.32 19.40 1.16
N ARG A 254 -5.12 19.89 0.19
CA ARG A 254 -6.40 19.22 -0.14
C ARG A 254 -6.11 17.85 -0.74
N VAL A 255 -7.03 16.91 -0.48
CA VAL A 255 -6.94 15.53 -0.97
C VAL A 255 -8.27 15.18 -1.62
N LEU A 256 -8.23 14.85 -2.90
CA LEU A 256 -9.38 14.31 -3.63
C LEU A 256 -9.14 12.83 -3.90
N ILE A 257 -10.07 11.98 -3.46
CA ILE A 257 -10.01 10.53 -3.70
C ILE A 257 -11.16 10.14 -4.59
N ILE A 258 -10.85 9.60 -5.76
CA ILE A 258 -11.82 9.24 -6.82
C ILE A 258 -11.69 7.78 -7.26
N GLY A 259 -12.73 7.30 -7.93
CA GLY A 259 -12.76 5.96 -8.51
C GLY A 259 -13.08 4.87 -7.51
N GLU A 260 -12.90 3.64 -7.93
CA GLU A 260 -13.18 2.43 -7.15
C GLU A 260 -11.99 1.47 -7.23
N SER A 261 -11.81 0.66 -6.18
CA SER A 261 -10.78 -0.38 -6.18
C SER A 261 -11.05 -1.40 -7.30
N PRO A 262 -10.03 -1.82 -8.08
CA PRO A 262 -10.20 -2.81 -9.15
C PRO A 262 -10.45 -4.24 -8.65
N ILE A 263 -10.45 -4.49 -7.34
CA ILE A 263 -10.70 -5.81 -6.72
C ILE A 263 -11.50 -5.70 -5.42
#